data_ff7e9ef834a1e89ca04a5fd59458041a
#
_entry.id   ff7e9ef834a1e89ca04a5fd59458041a
#
_cell.length_a   1.000
_cell.length_b   1.000
_cell.length_c   1.000
_cell.angle_alpha   90.00
_cell.angle_beta   90.00
_cell.angle_gamma   90.00
#
_symmetry.space_group_name_H-M   'P 1'
#
loop_
_entity.id
_entity.type
_entity.pdbx_description
1 polymer ?
#
loop_
_entity_poly.entity_id
_entity_poly.type
_entity_poly.pdbx_seq_one_letter_code
_entity_poly.pdbx_strand_id
1 'polypeptide(L)'
;LLSGAILFLILYAYKKKLDMEVLYDLEKKNHEQEQELNQERLRFYTNITHELRTPLTLILGPLEDMQKGNSLSSKDSQKISVIHQSAIRLLNLINQILEFRKTETQNKKLCVAHDNIANLVHEVGLKYKELNRKPDIEFHIELEQEDMSLYFDKEVVTIILDNLISNAIKYTEKGIITLGLYHVVRNNIDYTEIKISDTGYGISPDSLPHIFNRYYQEGGDHQASGTGIGLALVKNLVTLHEGEIRAESTLGVGSTFYF
;
A
#
# COMPACT_ATOMS: atom_id res chain seq x y z
N LEU A 1 -27.30 6.60 63.60
CA LEU A 1 -27.50 7.17 62.26
C LEU A 1 -26.19 7.32 61.49
N LEU A 2 -25.06 7.77 62.07
CA LEU A 2 -23.78 7.89 61.37
C LEU A 2 -23.17 6.54 60.96
N SER A 3 -23.31 5.48 61.78
CA SER A 3 -22.75 4.16 61.50
C SER A 3 -23.42 3.49 60.32
N GLY A 4 -24.72 3.70 60.12
CA GLY A 4 -25.46 3.16 58.96
C GLY A 4 -25.09 3.83 57.63
N ALA A 5 -24.82 5.14 57.66
CA ALA A 5 -24.39 5.87 56.47
C ALA A 5 -22.97 5.44 56.02
N ILE A 6 -22.07 5.21 56.97
CA ILE A 6 -20.71 4.73 56.66
C ILE A 6 -20.75 3.31 56.07
N LEU A 7 -21.55 2.41 56.66
CA LEU A 7 -21.71 1.05 56.15
C LEU A 7 -22.30 1.06 54.72
N PHE A 8 -23.29 1.91 54.44
CA PHE A 8 -23.88 2.08 53.13
C PHE A 8 -22.83 2.56 52.07
N LEU A 9 -22.00 3.54 52.43
CA LEU A 9 -20.95 4.05 51.56
C LEU A 9 -19.90 2.98 51.26
N ILE A 10 -19.53 2.17 52.23
CA ILE A 10 -18.57 1.06 52.05
C ILE A 10 -19.16 0.01 51.12
N LEU A 11 -20.41 -0.39 51.32
CA LEU A 11 -21.09 -1.37 50.47
C LEU A 11 -21.28 -0.85 49.05
N TYR A 12 -21.62 0.44 48.92
CA TYR A 12 -21.71 1.09 47.61
C TYR A 12 -20.38 1.13 46.88
N ALA A 13 -19.30 1.52 47.55
CA ALA A 13 -17.96 1.55 47.00
C ALA A 13 -17.47 0.12 46.59
N TYR A 14 -17.78 -0.87 47.44
CA TYR A 14 -17.43 -2.26 47.17
C TYR A 14 -18.20 -2.79 45.94
N LYS A 15 -19.52 -2.52 45.86
CA LYS A 15 -20.32 -2.87 44.70
C LYS A 15 -19.81 -2.22 43.42
N LYS A 16 -19.51 -0.92 43.46
CA LYS A 16 -18.97 -0.17 42.31
C LYS A 16 -17.62 -0.74 41.87
N LYS A 17 -16.74 -1.15 42.80
CA LYS A 17 -15.49 -1.81 42.50
C LYS A 17 -15.70 -3.15 41.78
N LEU A 18 -16.64 -3.96 42.28
CA LEU A 18 -16.98 -5.27 41.68
C LEU A 18 -17.56 -5.09 40.27
N ASP A 19 -18.45 -4.13 40.06
CA ASP A 19 -19.04 -3.84 38.76
C ASP A 19 -17.96 -3.39 37.75
N MET A 20 -16.97 -2.62 38.21
CA MET A 20 -15.82 -2.20 37.37
C MET A 20 -14.90 -3.37 37.02
N GLU A 21 -14.64 -4.29 37.95
CA GLU A 21 -13.84 -5.50 37.70
C GLU A 21 -14.55 -6.40 36.64
N VAL A 22 -15.86 -6.61 36.78
CA VAL A 22 -16.64 -7.38 35.81
C VAL A 22 -16.63 -6.72 34.41
N LEU A 23 -16.78 -5.39 34.36
CA LEU A 23 -16.73 -4.64 33.10
C LEU A 23 -15.35 -4.78 32.42
N TYR A 24 -14.28 -4.64 33.20
CA TYR A 24 -12.90 -4.79 32.73
C TYR A 24 -12.64 -6.21 32.19
N ASP A 25 -13.08 -7.25 32.91
CA ASP A 25 -12.90 -8.62 32.47
C ASP A 25 -13.71 -8.92 31.19
N LEU A 26 -14.91 -8.34 31.07
CA LEU A 26 -15.73 -8.47 29.85
C LEU A 26 -15.05 -7.80 28.65
N GLU A 27 -14.55 -6.58 28.85
CA GLU A 27 -13.85 -5.80 27.81
C GLU A 27 -12.56 -6.51 27.36
N LYS A 28 -11.79 -7.05 28.32
CA LYS A 28 -10.60 -7.86 28.06
C LYS A 28 -10.95 -9.10 27.24
N LYS A 29 -12.00 -9.82 27.63
CA LYS A 29 -12.43 -11.01 26.91
C LYS A 29 -12.92 -10.72 25.48
N ASN A 30 -13.65 -9.63 25.30
CA ASN A 30 -14.05 -9.18 23.97
C ASN A 30 -12.85 -8.83 23.10
N HIS A 31 -11.85 -8.16 23.66
CA HIS A 31 -10.61 -7.83 22.95
C HIS A 31 -9.81 -9.08 22.55
N GLU A 32 -9.70 -10.05 23.46
CA GLU A 32 -9.05 -11.34 23.18
C GLU A 32 -9.77 -12.10 22.04
N GLN A 33 -11.10 -12.15 22.07
CA GLN A 33 -11.91 -12.78 21.00
C GLN A 33 -11.75 -12.07 19.66
N GLU A 34 -11.70 -10.74 19.66
CA GLU A 34 -11.48 -9.95 18.44
C GLU A 34 -10.07 -10.22 17.86
N GLN A 35 -9.06 -10.32 18.72
CA GLN A 35 -7.69 -10.67 18.31
C GLN A 35 -7.61 -12.08 17.71
N GLU A 36 -8.25 -13.08 18.36
CA GLU A 36 -8.31 -14.44 17.85
C GLU A 36 -8.98 -14.50 16.46
N LEU A 37 -10.13 -13.84 16.31
CA LEU A 37 -10.84 -13.76 15.04
C LEU A 37 -9.99 -13.10 13.94
N ASN A 38 -9.27 -12.04 14.28
CA ASN A 38 -8.36 -11.37 13.35
C ASN A 38 -7.18 -12.27 12.94
N GLN A 39 -6.63 -13.05 13.87
CA GLN A 39 -5.57 -14.02 13.57
C GLN A 39 -6.05 -15.16 12.67
N GLU A 40 -7.26 -15.69 12.93
CA GLU A 40 -7.86 -16.71 12.06
C GLU A 40 -8.10 -16.20 10.64
N ARG A 41 -8.61 -14.98 10.51
CA ARG A 41 -8.78 -14.30 9.21
C ARG A 41 -7.45 -14.14 8.49
N LEU A 42 -6.39 -13.72 9.20
CA LEU A 42 -5.06 -13.59 8.59
C LEU A 42 -4.53 -14.93 8.10
N ARG A 43 -4.63 -16.00 8.90
CA ARG A 43 -4.23 -17.36 8.50
C ARG A 43 -5.00 -17.82 7.26
N PHE A 44 -6.32 -17.58 7.23
CA PHE A 44 -7.17 -17.92 6.09
C PHE A 44 -6.71 -17.20 4.80
N TYR A 45 -6.48 -15.88 4.85
CA TYR A 45 -6.00 -15.13 3.68
C TYR A 45 -4.60 -15.56 3.26
N THR A 46 -3.72 -15.85 4.22
CA THR A 46 -2.37 -16.35 3.92
C THR A 46 -2.43 -17.68 3.19
N ASN A 47 -3.23 -18.61 3.69
CA ASN A 47 -3.40 -19.93 3.07
C ASN A 47 -4.00 -19.82 1.67
N ILE A 48 -5.10 -19.06 1.49
CA ILE A 48 -5.70 -18.85 0.15
C ILE A 48 -4.69 -18.21 -0.82
N THR A 49 -3.91 -17.24 -0.35
CA THR A 49 -2.88 -16.61 -1.20
C THR A 49 -1.85 -17.65 -1.67
N HIS A 50 -1.39 -18.53 -0.80
CA HIS A 50 -0.48 -19.61 -1.17
C HIS A 50 -1.13 -20.61 -2.14
N GLU A 51 -2.38 -21.00 -1.88
CA GLU A 51 -3.12 -21.93 -2.73
C GLU A 51 -3.46 -21.34 -4.11
N LEU A 52 -3.66 -20.03 -4.22
CA LEU A 52 -3.88 -19.36 -5.50
C LEU A 52 -2.57 -19.07 -6.24
N ARG A 53 -1.48 -18.77 -5.53
CA ARG A 53 -0.17 -18.50 -6.15
C ARG A 53 0.35 -19.73 -6.89
N THR A 54 0.22 -20.91 -6.32
CA THR A 54 0.75 -22.16 -6.87
C THR A 54 0.16 -22.48 -8.26
N PRO A 55 -1.17 -22.59 -8.47
CA PRO A 55 -1.73 -22.85 -9.80
C PRO A 55 -1.44 -21.71 -10.79
N LEU A 56 -1.36 -20.47 -10.30
CA LEU A 56 -1.06 -19.33 -11.16
C LEU A 56 0.39 -19.38 -11.67
N THR A 57 1.34 -19.76 -10.81
CA THR A 57 2.75 -20.00 -11.21
C THR A 57 2.83 -21.14 -12.22
N LEU A 58 2.04 -22.21 -12.03
CA LEU A 58 1.95 -23.33 -12.98
C LEU A 58 1.33 -22.93 -14.35
N ILE A 59 0.52 -21.88 -14.40
CA ILE A 59 0.00 -21.31 -15.65
C ILE A 59 1.05 -20.39 -16.29
N LEU A 60 1.73 -19.57 -15.50
CA LEU A 60 2.71 -18.60 -15.99
C LEU A 60 3.92 -19.27 -16.65
N GLY A 61 4.48 -20.32 -16.01
CA GLY A 61 5.66 -21.03 -16.52
C GLY A 61 5.50 -21.52 -17.96
N PRO A 62 4.50 -22.37 -18.29
CA PRO A 62 4.24 -22.81 -19.66
C PRO A 62 3.94 -21.65 -20.64
N LEU A 63 3.27 -20.59 -20.20
CA LEU A 63 3.02 -19.41 -21.03
C LEU A 63 4.30 -18.67 -21.41
N GLU A 64 5.24 -18.54 -20.45
CA GLU A 64 6.56 -17.95 -20.71
C GLU A 64 7.38 -18.80 -21.68
N ASP A 65 7.33 -20.13 -21.53
CA ASP A 65 8.02 -21.06 -22.43
C ASP A 65 7.45 -21.01 -23.85
N MET A 66 6.11 -20.90 -23.97
CA MET A 66 5.45 -20.74 -25.27
C MET A 66 5.78 -19.39 -25.94
N GLN A 67 5.95 -18.32 -25.15
CA GLN A 67 6.37 -17.01 -25.70
C GLN A 67 7.80 -17.01 -26.21
N LYS A 68 8.70 -17.81 -25.64
CA LYS A 68 10.10 -17.94 -26.06
C LYS A 68 10.25 -18.83 -27.31
N GLY A 69 9.25 -19.67 -27.60
CA GLY A 69 9.26 -20.58 -28.75
C GLY A 69 8.98 -19.85 -30.08
N ASN A 70 9.86 -20.01 -31.06
CA ASN A 70 9.75 -19.37 -32.40
C ASN A 70 8.69 -19.96 -33.34
N SER A 71 7.83 -20.87 -32.87
CA SER A 71 6.90 -21.64 -33.71
C SER A 71 5.42 -21.21 -33.65
N LEU A 72 5.11 -20.13 -32.90
CA LEU A 72 3.74 -19.67 -32.72
C LEU A 72 3.30 -18.71 -33.82
N SER A 73 2.03 -18.81 -34.22
CA SER A 73 1.44 -17.79 -35.10
C SER A 73 1.37 -16.43 -34.37
N SER A 74 1.44 -15.33 -35.11
CA SER A 74 1.33 -13.97 -34.53
C SER A 74 0.07 -13.79 -33.67
N LYS A 75 -1.06 -14.42 -34.07
CA LYS A 75 -2.32 -14.38 -33.28
C LYS A 75 -2.23 -15.16 -31.98
N ASP A 76 -1.55 -16.31 -31.98
CA ASP A 76 -1.44 -17.14 -30.80
C ASP A 76 -0.45 -16.50 -29.80
N SER A 77 0.65 -15.91 -30.30
CA SER A 77 1.57 -15.12 -29.50
C SER A 77 0.86 -13.95 -28.79
N GLN A 78 -0.05 -13.26 -29.49
CA GLN A 78 -0.84 -12.18 -28.91
C GLN A 78 -1.78 -12.67 -27.79
N LYS A 79 -2.48 -13.81 -28.03
CA LYS A 79 -3.36 -14.42 -27.00
C LYS A 79 -2.57 -14.85 -25.75
N ILE A 80 -1.43 -15.52 -25.95
CA ILE A 80 -0.55 -15.94 -24.86
C ILE A 80 -0.08 -14.73 -24.05
N SER A 81 0.31 -13.64 -24.70
CA SER A 81 0.71 -12.39 -24.03
C SER A 81 -0.41 -11.82 -23.15
N VAL A 82 -1.67 -11.84 -23.65
CA VAL A 82 -2.83 -11.36 -22.86
C VAL A 82 -3.09 -12.27 -21.66
N ILE A 83 -3.01 -13.59 -21.81
CA ILE A 83 -3.20 -14.54 -20.70
C ILE A 83 -2.09 -14.35 -19.66
N HIS A 84 -0.83 -14.26 -20.10
CA HIS A 84 0.33 -14.04 -19.24
C HIS A 84 0.19 -12.75 -18.42
N GLN A 85 -0.15 -11.63 -19.08
CA GLN A 85 -0.38 -10.35 -18.41
C GLN A 85 -1.53 -10.43 -17.39
N SER A 86 -2.61 -11.13 -17.74
CA SER A 86 -3.76 -11.33 -16.85
C SER A 86 -3.39 -12.15 -15.60
N ALA A 87 -2.57 -13.19 -15.78
CA ALA A 87 -2.09 -14.04 -14.71
C ALA A 87 -1.15 -13.27 -13.77
N ILE A 88 -0.19 -12.50 -14.28
CA ILE A 88 0.68 -11.60 -13.47
C ILE A 88 -0.17 -10.60 -12.71
N ARG A 89 -1.16 -9.99 -13.37
CA ARG A 89 -2.06 -9.05 -12.71
C ARG A 89 -2.80 -9.68 -11.52
N LEU A 90 -3.33 -10.89 -11.70
CA LEU A 90 -4.01 -11.63 -10.64
C LEU A 90 -3.06 -11.94 -9.47
N LEU A 91 -1.83 -12.37 -9.75
CA LEU A 91 -0.81 -12.62 -8.73
C LEU A 91 -0.49 -11.36 -7.92
N ASN A 92 -0.34 -10.22 -8.58
CA ASN A 92 -0.10 -8.94 -7.93
C ASN A 92 -1.27 -8.51 -7.03
N LEU A 93 -2.52 -8.73 -7.48
CA LEU A 93 -3.72 -8.45 -6.68
C LEU A 93 -3.76 -9.30 -5.40
N ILE A 94 -3.47 -10.59 -5.53
CA ILE A 94 -3.41 -11.52 -4.39
C ILE A 94 -2.34 -11.07 -3.38
N ASN A 95 -1.16 -10.69 -3.86
CA ASN A 95 -0.08 -10.20 -3.00
C ASN A 95 -0.45 -8.87 -2.31
N GLN A 96 -1.08 -7.94 -3.01
CA GLN A 96 -1.57 -6.68 -2.43
C GLN A 96 -2.60 -6.92 -1.32
N ILE A 97 -3.56 -7.83 -1.52
CA ILE A 97 -4.55 -8.19 -0.51
C ILE A 97 -3.86 -8.75 0.73
N LEU A 98 -2.88 -9.64 0.57
CA LEU A 98 -2.15 -10.23 1.67
C LEU A 98 -1.36 -9.18 2.46
N GLU A 99 -0.60 -8.32 1.77
CA GLU A 99 0.17 -7.26 2.42
C GLU A 99 -0.74 -6.26 3.14
N PHE A 100 -1.85 -5.88 2.51
CA PHE A 100 -2.84 -5.03 3.13
C PHE A 100 -3.40 -5.65 4.44
N ARG A 101 -3.72 -6.95 4.43
CA ARG A 101 -4.21 -7.65 5.63
C ARG A 101 -3.17 -7.75 6.73
N LYS A 102 -1.90 -7.98 6.39
CA LYS A 102 -0.81 -7.98 7.38
C LYS A 102 -0.68 -6.62 8.09
N THR A 103 -0.86 -5.51 7.36
CA THR A 103 -0.82 -4.17 7.96
C THR A 103 -2.02 -3.88 8.84
N GLU A 104 -3.23 -4.33 8.45
CA GLU A 104 -4.45 -4.13 9.26
C GLU A 104 -4.42 -4.83 10.62
N THR A 105 -3.86 -6.04 10.66
CA THR A 105 -3.83 -6.86 11.88
C THR A 105 -2.63 -6.54 12.78
N GLN A 106 -1.87 -5.48 12.48
CA GLN A 106 -0.62 -5.10 13.19
C GLN A 106 0.42 -6.24 13.24
N ASN A 107 0.27 -7.26 12.38
CA ASN A 107 1.19 -8.40 12.33
C ASN A 107 2.42 -8.12 11.45
N LYS A 108 2.43 -7.03 10.69
CA LYS A 108 3.60 -6.62 9.91
C LYS A 108 4.57 -5.89 10.83
N LYS A 109 5.73 -6.50 11.06
CA LYS A 109 6.86 -5.88 11.74
C LYS A 109 7.79 -5.28 10.69
N LEU A 110 8.29 -4.08 10.94
CA LEU A 110 9.31 -3.46 10.08
C LEU A 110 10.65 -4.15 10.28
N CYS A 111 11.35 -4.42 9.17
CA CYS A 111 12.74 -4.86 9.13
C CYS A 111 13.62 -3.66 8.79
N VAL A 112 13.77 -2.75 9.75
CA VAL A 112 14.49 -1.49 9.55
C VAL A 112 16.00 -1.73 9.55
N ALA A 113 16.69 -1.19 8.54
CA ALA A 113 18.13 -1.18 8.42
C ALA A 113 18.64 0.22 8.07
N HIS A 114 19.89 0.53 8.42
CA HIS A 114 20.56 1.76 7.99
C HIS A 114 21.09 1.57 6.56
N ASP A 115 20.54 2.32 5.62
CA ASP A 115 20.93 2.23 4.20
C ASP A 115 20.72 3.59 3.52
N ASN A 116 21.27 3.76 2.32
CA ASN A 116 21.12 4.96 1.51
C ASN A 116 19.83 4.89 0.69
N ILE A 117 18.81 5.68 1.08
CA ILE A 117 17.51 5.69 0.41
C ILE A 117 17.60 6.26 -1.01
N ALA A 118 18.58 7.13 -1.32
CA ALA A 118 18.78 7.65 -2.67
C ALA A 118 19.12 6.53 -3.66
N ASN A 119 19.92 5.54 -3.25
CA ASN A 119 20.21 4.36 -4.06
C ASN A 119 18.94 3.56 -4.36
N LEU A 120 18.08 3.33 -3.36
CA LEU A 120 16.82 2.62 -3.55
C LEU A 120 15.90 3.36 -4.53
N VAL A 121 15.70 4.67 -4.32
CA VAL A 121 14.84 5.50 -5.19
C VAL A 121 15.36 5.50 -6.62
N HIS A 122 16.69 5.62 -6.79
CA HIS A 122 17.32 5.57 -8.11
C HIS A 122 17.16 4.20 -8.78
N GLU A 123 17.40 3.10 -8.06
CA GLU A 123 17.25 1.72 -8.55
C GLU A 123 15.80 1.47 -9.03
N VAL A 124 14.81 1.82 -8.20
CA VAL A 124 13.40 1.67 -8.55
C VAL A 124 13.03 2.58 -9.73
N GLY A 125 13.51 3.81 -9.74
CA GLY A 125 13.27 4.75 -10.84
C GLY A 125 13.82 4.24 -12.18
N LEU A 126 15.05 3.71 -12.20
CA LEU A 126 15.65 3.10 -13.40
C LEU A 126 14.84 1.91 -13.89
N LYS A 127 14.44 1.00 -12.97
CA LYS A 127 13.55 -0.14 -13.30
C LYS A 127 12.32 0.31 -14.07
N TYR A 128 11.60 1.32 -13.58
CA TYR A 128 10.38 1.81 -14.23
C TYR A 128 10.66 2.57 -15.52
N LYS A 129 11.75 3.32 -15.60
CA LYS A 129 12.19 4.00 -16.83
C LYS A 129 12.48 3.00 -17.95
N GLU A 130 13.15 1.89 -17.65
CA GLU A 130 13.47 0.82 -18.62
C GLU A 130 12.24 -0.02 -18.99
N LEU A 131 11.36 -0.30 -18.02
CA LEU A 131 10.14 -1.08 -18.25
C LEU A 131 9.03 -0.28 -18.92
N ASN A 132 9.16 1.04 -19.00
CA ASN A 132 8.15 1.88 -19.64
C ASN A 132 8.05 1.59 -21.14
N ARG A 133 6.92 1.02 -21.54
CA ARG A 133 6.62 0.71 -22.95
C ARG A 133 5.75 1.76 -23.63
N LYS A 134 5.36 2.82 -22.90
CA LYS A 134 4.57 3.91 -23.45
C LYS A 134 5.54 4.99 -24.00
N PRO A 135 5.70 5.13 -25.31
CA PRO A 135 6.69 6.07 -25.89
C PRO A 135 6.35 7.53 -25.59
N ASP A 136 5.07 7.83 -25.31
CA ASP A 136 4.59 9.17 -25.06
C ASP A 136 4.72 9.60 -23.59
N ILE A 137 5.33 8.76 -22.73
CA ILE A 137 5.61 9.08 -21.32
C ILE A 137 7.11 9.23 -21.13
N GLU A 138 7.53 10.41 -20.69
CA GLU A 138 8.89 10.67 -20.21
C GLU A 138 8.97 10.37 -18.71
N PHE A 139 9.97 9.59 -18.29
CA PHE A 139 10.19 9.25 -16.89
C PHE A 139 11.48 9.94 -16.38
N HIS A 140 11.33 10.82 -15.40
CA HIS A 140 12.41 11.61 -14.79
C HIS A 140 12.69 11.12 -13.37
N ILE A 141 13.97 11.12 -12.98
CA ILE A 141 14.44 10.81 -11.64
C ILE A 141 15.20 12.02 -11.13
N GLU A 142 14.79 12.59 -10.01
CA GLU A 142 15.37 13.79 -9.41
C GLU A 142 15.83 13.45 -7.99
N LEU A 143 17.14 13.44 -7.76
CA LEU A 143 17.74 13.23 -6.45
C LEU A 143 18.42 14.53 -6.02
N GLU A 144 17.96 15.14 -4.93
CA GLU A 144 18.58 16.35 -4.40
C GLU A 144 20.00 16.07 -3.90
N GLN A 145 20.22 14.87 -3.32
CA GLN A 145 21.51 14.39 -2.83
C GLN A 145 21.68 12.92 -3.21
N GLU A 146 22.92 12.54 -3.55
CA GLU A 146 23.26 11.15 -3.89
C GLU A 146 23.47 10.27 -2.64
N ASP A 147 23.80 10.88 -1.49
CA ASP A 147 23.94 10.17 -0.21
C ASP A 147 22.95 10.72 0.80
N MET A 148 21.93 9.92 1.07
CA MET A 148 20.86 10.21 2.00
C MET A 148 20.61 8.96 2.85
N SER A 149 21.54 8.70 3.78
CA SER A 149 21.54 7.51 4.63
C SER A 149 20.62 7.70 5.84
N LEU A 150 19.65 6.78 6.00
CA LEU A 150 18.70 6.77 7.12
C LEU A 150 18.27 5.35 7.48
N TYR A 151 17.49 5.23 8.55
CA TYR A 151 16.90 3.96 8.96
C TYR A 151 15.54 3.75 8.32
N PHE A 152 15.39 2.72 7.48
CA PHE A 152 14.12 2.39 6.83
C PHE A 152 14.02 0.90 6.50
N ASP A 153 12.79 0.45 6.21
CA ASP A 153 12.52 -0.89 5.69
C ASP A 153 12.48 -0.83 4.15
N LYS A 154 13.51 -1.40 3.52
CA LYS A 154 13.69 -1.39 2.05
C LYS A 154 12.50 -2.04 1.32
N GLU A 155 11.95 -3.14 1.86
CA GLU A 155 10.81 -3.84 1.27
C GLU A 155 9.55 -2.96 1.31
N VAL A 156 9.29 -2.36 2.47
CA VAL A 156 8.13 -1.48 2.67
C VAL A 156 8.18 -0.26 1.74
N VAL A 157 9.32 0.43 1.69
CA VAL A 157 9.49 1.59 0.79
C VAL A 157 9.36 1.18 -0.67
N THR A 158 9.91 0.01 -1.06
CA THR A 158 9.74 -0.52 -2.43
C THR A 158 8.26 -0.75 -2.77
N ILE A 159 7.48 -1.36 -1.87
CA ILE A 159 6.04 -1.58 -2.07
C ILE A 159 5.29 -0.24 -2.24
N ILE A 160 5.64 0.78 -1.46
CA ILE A 160 5.05 2.12 -1.56
C ILE A 160 5.36 2.71 -2.94
N LEU A 161 6.63 2.72 -3.35
CA LEU A 161 7.08 3.23 -4.64
C LEU A 161 6.41 2.50 -5.81
N ASP A 162 6.38 1.17 -5.79
CA ASP A 162 5.76 0.35 -6.83
C ASP A 162 4.26 0.67 -7.00
N ASN A 163 3.52 0.89 -5.89
CA ASN A 163 2.11 1.27 -5.95
C ASN A 163 1.90 2.68 -6.51
N LEU A 164 2.67 3.67 -6.07
CA LEU A 164 2.52 5.05 -6.50
C LEU A 164 2.97 5.25 -7.95
N ILE A 165 4.12 4.68 -8.35
CA ILE A 165 4.64 4.79 -9.73
C ILE A 165 3.73 4.04 -10.71
N SER A 166 3.25 2.84 -10.34
CA SER A 166 2.32 2.10 -11.20
C SER A 166 1.00 2.86 -11.40
N ASN A 167 0.51 3.57 -10.39
CA ASN A 167 -0.65 4.45 -10.53
C ASN A 167 -0.33 5.64 -11.47
N ALA A 168 0.80 6.31 -11.33
CA ALA A 168 1.21 7.39 -12.22
C ALA A 168 1.25 6.92 -13.69
N ILE A 169 1.89 5.77 -13.97
CA ILE A 169 1.94 5.19 -15.33
C ILE A 169 0.55 4.80 -15.85
N LYS A 170 -0.31 4.29 -14.97
CA LYS A 170 -1.66 3.84 -15.30
C LYS A 170 -2.56 5.01 -15.73
N TYR A 171 -2.50 6.12 -14.98
CA TYR A 171 -3.37 7.28 -15.18
C TYR A 171 -2.76 8.37 -16.07
N THR A 172 -1.55 8.16 -16.58
CA THR A 172 -0.92 9.02 -17.59
C THR A 172 -0.94 8.33 -18.94
N GLU A 173 -1.57 8.93 -19.95
CA GLU A 173 -1.51 8.44 -21.33
C GLU A 173 -0.26 8.94 -22.04
N LYS A 174 0.02 10.23 -21.87
CA LYS A 174 1.19 10.94 -22.43
C LYS A 174 1.60 12.07 -21.49
N GLY A 175 2.87 12.40 -21.48
CA GLY A 175 3.42 13.49 -20.67
C GLY A 175 4.60 13.03 -19.81
N ILE A 176 4.68 13.52 -18.58
CA ILE A 176 5.85 13.36 -17.72
C ILE A 176 5.46 12.71 -16.41
N ILE A 177 6.28 11.75 -15.95
CA ILE A 177 6.25 11.22 -14.59
C ILE A 177 7.59 11.52 -13.94
N THR A 178 7.58 12.13 -12.77
CA THR A 178 8.79 12.47 -12.02
C THR A 178 8.80 11.75 -10.68
N LEU A 179 9.86 11.00 -10.42
CA LEU A 179 10.20 10.43 -9.12
C LEU A 179 11.30 11.28 -8.50
N GLY A 180 10.99 11.97 -7.40
CA GLY A 180 11.91 12.87 -6.72
C GLY A 180 12.19 12.46 -5.28
N LEU A 181 13.41 12.76 -4.80
CA LEU A 181 13.84 12.59 -3.42
C LEU A 181 14.43 13.91 -2.93
N TYR A 182 13.89 14.43 -1.82
CA TYR A 182 14.22 15.76 -1.31
C TYR A 182 14.45 15.72 0.21
N HIS A 183 15.31 16.61 0.68
CA HIS A 183 15.42 16.96 2.09
C HIS A 183 14.52 18.15 2.38
N VAL A 184 13.63 18.02 3.36
CA VAL A 184 12.63 19.05 3.71
C VAL A 184 12.66 19.33 5.19
N VAL A 185 12.75 20.60 5.58
CA VAL A 185 12.66 21.02 6.98
C VAL A 185 11.27 21.58 7.27
N ARG A 186 10.54 20.97 8.22
CA ARG A 186 9.23 21.44 8.68
C ARG A 186 9.23 21.57 10.20
N ASN A 187 8.87 22.73 10.72
CA ASN A 187 8.84 22.99 12.17
C ASN A 187 10.16 22.66 12.91
N ASN A 188 11.31 22.94 12.28
CA ASN A 188 12.65 22.60 12.76
C ASN A 188 12.91 21.09 12.90
N ILE A 189 12.19 20.25 12.17
CA ILE A 189 12.42 18.81 12.07
C ILE A 189 12.82 18.51 10.62
N ASP A 190 13.90 17.74 10.47
CA ASP A 190 14.38 17.27 9.17
C ASP A 190 13.56 16.07 8.71
N TYR A 191 13.08 16.11 7.47
CA TYR A 191 12.37 15.02 6.82
C TYR A 191 13.04 14.65 5.50
N THR A 192 12.98 13.38 5.18
CA THR A 192 13.22 12.90 3.81
C THR A 192 11.88 12.72 3.14
N GLU A 193 11.64 13.46 2.06
CA GLU A 193 10.38 13.43 1.32
C GLU A 193 10.59 12.80 -0.05
N ILE A 194 9.83 11.74 -0.35
CA ILE A 194 9.75 11.16 -1.68
C ILE A 194 8.50 11.69 -2.37
N LYS A 195 8.68 12.17 -3.60
CA LYS A 195 7.64 12.79 -4.41
C LYS A 195 7.45 12.00 -5.71
N ILE A 196 6.22 11.62 -6.02
CA ILE A 196 5.84 11.06 -7.32
C ILE A 196 4.82 12.01 -7.96
N SER A 197 5.20 12.62 -9.08
CA SER A 197 4.36 13.56 -9.83
C SER A 197 4.06 13.02 -11.20
N ASP A 198 2.83 13.17 -11.66
CA ASP A 198 2.38 12.82 -13.00
C ASP A 198 1.60 13.96 -13.66
N THR A 199 1.61 13.98 -14.98
CA THR A 199 0.79 14.91 -15.79
C THR A 199 -0.40 14.20 -16.43
N GLY A 200 -0.98 13.26 -15.71
CA GLY A 200 -2.11 12.45 -16.16
C GLY A 200 -3.46 13.13 -15.99
N TYR A 201 -4.51 12.33 -15.87
CA TYR A 201 -5.89 12.83 -15.79
C TYR A 201 -6.18 13.66 -14.55
N GLY A 202 -5.36 13.56 -13.50
CA GLY A 202 -5.62 14.16 -12.20
C GLY A 202 -6.79 13.49 -11.47
N ILE A 203 -7.15 14.06 -10.32
CA ILE A 203 -8.18 13.56 -9.41
C ILE A 203 -9.14 14.71 -9.12
N SER A 204 -10.44 14.42 -9.12
CA SER A 204 -11.44 15.43 -8.80
C SER A 204 -11.33 15.92 -7.34
N PRO A 205 -11.68 17.17 -7.04
CA PRO A 205 -11.69 17.68 -5.66
C PRO A 205 -12.56 16.87 -4.71
N ASP A 206 -13.67 16.30 -5.21
CA ASP A 206 -14.59 15.49 -4.43
C ASP A 206 -14.00 14.10 -4.11
N SER A 207 -13.17 13.57 -4.99
CA SER A 207 -12.50 12.26 -4.82
C SER A 207 -11.25 12.35 -3.97
N LEU A 208 -10.52 13.45 -4.03
CA LEU A 208 -9.20 13.61 -3.39
C LEU A 208 -9.18 13.26 -1.89
N PRO A 209 -10.17 13.63 -1.06
CA PRO A 209 -10.22 13.23 0.35
C PRO A 209 -10.40 11.72 0.57
N HIS A 210 -10.87 10.99 -0.44
CA HIS A 210 -11.30 9.60 -0.35
C HIS A 210 -10.34 8.60 -0.99
N ILE A 211 -9.33 9.05 -1.75
CA ILE A 211 -8.43 8.17 -2.52
C ILE A 211 -7.66 7.17 -1.68
N PHE A 212 -7.44 7.44 -0.40
CA PHE A 212 -6.79 6.52 0.54
C PHE A 212 -7.77 5.60 1.27
N ASN A 213 -9.09 5.72 1.00
CA ASN A 213 -10.08 4.83 1.57
C ASN A 213 -10.07 3.48 0.86
N ARG A 214 -10.38 2.42 1.60
CA ARG A 214 -10.45 1.05 1.09
C ARG A 214 -11.49 0.92 0.00
N TYR A 215 -11.14 0.22 -1.08
CA TYR A 215 -12.04 -0.08 -2.20
C TYR A 215 -12.58 1.17 -2.92
N TYR A 216 -12.03 2.34 -2.58
CA TYR A 216 -12.42 3.56 -3.26
C TYR A 216 -11.86 3.59 -4.69
N GLN A 217 -12.72 3.90 -5.64
CA GLN A 217 -12.39 4.13 -7.04
C GLN A 217 -13.23 5.30 -7.53
N GLU A 218 -12.60 6.24 -8.21
CA GLU A 218 -13.32 7.32 -8.86
C GLU A 218 -14.10 6.75 -10.06
N GLY A 219 -15.43 7.03 -10.10
CA GLY A 219 -16.27 6.66 -11.24
C GLY A 219 -16.09 7.64 -12.39
N GLY A 220 -16.21 7.17 -13.64
CA GLY A 220 -16.16 8.04 -14.82
C GLY A 220 -15.58 7.35 -16.05
N ASP A 221 -15.47 8.11 -17.16
CA ASP A 221 -15.04 7.61 -18.48
C ASP A 221 -13.58 7.10 -18.50
N HIS A 222 -12.76 7.48 -17.53
CA HIS A 222 -11.38 7.06 -17.37
C HIS A 222 -11.18 6.02 -16.26
N GLN A 223 -12.21 5.23 -15.94
CA GLN A 223 -12.15 4.17 -14.94
C GLN A 223 -11.15 3.09 -15.34
N ALA A 224 -9.89 3.32 -15.03
CA ALA A 224 -8.86 2.30 -15.19
C ALA A 224 -9.08 1.21 -14.12
N SER A 225 -9.17 -0.05 -14.57
CA SER A 225 -9.42 -1.21 -13.68
C SER A 225 -8.40 -1.28 -12.53
N GLY A 226 -8.88 -1.30 -11.30
CA GLY A 226 -8.07 -1.39 -10.09
C GLY A 226 -8.82 -2.13 -8.98
N THR A 227 -8.20 -2.33 -7.82
CA THR A 227 -8.82 -2.95 -6.64
C THR A 227 -9.31 -1.94 -5.63
N GLY A 228 -8.83 -0.68 -5.71
CA GLY A 228 -9.03 0.31 -4.66
C GLY A 228 -8.28 -0.01 -3.35
N ILE A 229 -7.31 -0.94 -3.39
CA ILE A 229 -6.52 -1.36 -2.22
C ILE A 229 -5.14 -0.68 -2.21
N GLY A 230 -4.57 -0.37 -3.38
CA GLY A 230 -3.18 0.08 -3.50
C GLY A 230 -2.87 1.34 -2.68
N LEU A 231 -3.66 2.41 -2.80
CA LEU A 231 -3.42 3.65 -2.03
C LEU A 231 -3.74 3.48 -0.54
N ALA A 232 -4.74 2.66 -0.18
CA ALA A 232 -5.01 2.32 1.22
C ALA A 232 -3.83 1.53 1.84
N LEU A 233 -3.22 0.60 1.09
CA LEU A 233 -2.01 -0.10 1.51
C LEU A 233 -0.83 0.88 1.70
N VAL A 234 -0.63 1.78 0.75
CA VAL A 234 0.42 2.82 0.85
C VAL A 234 0.24 3.63 2.13
N LYS A 235 -0.97 4.11 2.42
CA LYS A 235 -1.26 4.85 3.67
C LYS A 235 -0.92 4.04 4.92
N ASN A 236 -1.32 2.77 4.96
CA ASN A 236 -1.02 1.89 6.09
C ASN A 236 0.49 1.68 6.27
N LEU A 237 1.23 1.45 5.18
CA LEU A 237 2.68 1.23 5.21
C LEU A 237 3.45 2.48 5.62
N VAL A 238 3.07 3.66 5.12
CA VAL A 238 3.65 4.95 5.51
C VAL A 238 3.38 5.21 6.99
N THR A 239 2.15 4.98 7.47
CA THR A 239 1.79 5.11 8.89
C THR A 239 2.57 4.12 9.76
N LEU A 240 2.75 2.87 9.32
CA LEU A 240 3.55 1.87 10.01
C LEU A 240 5.02 2.30 10.15
N HIS A 241 5.52 3.05 9.17
CA HIS A 241 6.87 3.63 9.13
C HIS A 241 6.97 4.98 9.88
N GLU A 242 5.90 5.38 10.62
CA GLU A 242 5.78 6.66 11.34
C GLU A 242 5.89 7.89 10.43
N GLY A 243 5.65 7.72 9.13
CA GLY A 243 5.66 8.77 8.13
C GLY A 243 4.27 9.37 7.87
N GLU A 244 4.25 10.37 7.01
CA GLU A 244 3.04 11.03 6.53
C GLU A 244 2.89 10.87 5.02
N ILE A 245 1.66 10.71 4.53
CA ILE A 245 1.35 10.72 3.10
C ILE A 245 0.33 11.80 2.78
N ARG A 246 0.57 12.53 1.72
CA ARG A 246 -0.36 13.53 1.17
C ARG A 246 -0.43 13.45 -0.35
N ALA A 247 -1.50 13.96 -0.91
CA ALA A 247 -1.70 14.06 -2.35
C ALA A 247 -2.22 15.46 -2.71
N GLU A 248 -1.72 15.97 -3.81
CA GLU A 248 -2.18 17.19 -4.45
C GLU A 248 -2.55 16.84 -5.89
N SER A 249 -3.71 17.31 -6.36
CA SER A 249 -4.14 16.99 -7.72
C SER A 249 -5.08 18.05 -8.27
N THR A 250 -5.01 18.22 -9.59
CA THR A 250 -5.95 19.05 -10.35
C THR A 250 -6.42 18.24 -11.55
N LEU A 251 -7.74 18.10 -11.68
CA LEU A 251 -8.36 17.36 -12.78
C LEU A 251 -7.92 17.93 -14.14
N GLY A 252 -7.46 17.05 -15.04
CA GLY A 252 -6.94 17.42 -16.35
C GLY A 252 -5.51 17.97 -16.38
N VAL A 253 -4.83 18.08 -15.22
CA VAL A 253 -3.45 18.59 -15.11
C VAL A 253 -2.49 17.52 -14.63
N GLY A 254 -2.91 16.73 -13.63
CA GLY A 254 -2.10 15.65 -13.05
C GLY A 254 -2.20 15.56 -11.54
N SER A 255 -1.40 14.66 -10.96
CA SER A 255 -1.37 14.40 -9.53
C SER A 255 0.05 14.37 -8.99
N THR A 256 0.21 14.67 -7.71
CA THR A 256 1.46 14.56 -7.00
C THR A 256 1.21 13.93 -5.63
N PHE A 257 1.94 12.84 -5.35
CA PHE A 257 1.94 12.17 -4.07
C PHE A 257 3.27 12.42 -3.37
N TYR A 258 3.21 12.64 -2.05
CA TYR A 258 4.37 12.89 -1.19
C TYR A 258 4.31 11.96 0.03
N PHE A 259 5.41 11.35 0.38
CA PHE A 259 5.50 10.60 1.63
C PHE A 259 6.91 10.65 2.22
#